data_1bd32cd696384ff49a824d2c699e7fa2
#
_entry.id   1bd32cd696384ff49a824d2c699e7fa2
#
_cell.length_a   1.000
_cell.length_b   1.000
_cell.length_c   1.000
_cell.angle_alpha   90.00
_cell.angle_beta   90.00
_cell.angle_gamma   90.00
#
_symmetry.space_group_name_H-M   'P 1'
#
loop_
_entity.id
_entity.type
_entity.pdbx_description
1 polymer ?
#
loop_
_entity_poly.entity_id
_entity_poly.type
_entity_poly.pdbx_seq_one_letter_code
_entity_poly.pdbx_strand_id
1 'polypeptide(L)'
;MKIKLQDKRCSPTDKISIHTSDPYVIKNLKELANTLLNNSTNEKLAWRMDYAEFFERYVQYLLCDVSKKKEAREVNNPHYGISMKNRPSWTLNYLEPDIIIQKKNEQVVVDAKYKSHLFNWNNDSEELKNTFRYDLHQLLAYCSLNGMNKKQAILIYPFKDFTCHQMTVNSPLTTTGAQVFMIGIPLEKNRIEEVKSKLNDVIYFND
;
A
#
# COMPACT_ATOMS: atom_id res chain seq x y z
N MET A 1 7.61 13.74 -27.11
CA MET A 1 6.22 13.86 -27.60
C MET A 1 5.34 14.23 -26.43
N LYS A 2 4.91 15.51 -26.29
CA LYS A 2 4.04 15.94 -25.19
C LYS A 2 2.60 15.57 -25.58
N ILE A 3 2.04 14.57 -24.90
CA ILE A 3 0.61 14.27 -24.99
C ILE A 3 -0.11 15.41 -24.26
N LYS A 4 -0.70 16.34 -25.02
CA LYS A 4 -1.67 17.30 -24.49
C LYS A 4 -2.92 16.49 -24.14
N LEU A 5 -3.09 16.15 -22.87
CA LEU A 5 -4.40 15.78 -22.36
C LEU A 5 -5.32 16.99 -22.58
N GLN A 6 -6.16 16.93 -23.59
CA GLN A 6 -7.28 17.86 -23.71
C GLN A 6 -8.21 17.60 -22.54
N ASP A 7 -8.23 18.56 -21.63
CA ASP A 7 -9.17 18.64 -20.53
C ASP A 7 -10.57 18.86 -21.12
N LYS A 8 -11.20 17.81 -21.63
CA LYS A 8 -12.63 17.83 -21.93
C LYS A 8 -13.33 17.83 -20.56
N ARG A 9 -13.57 19.04 -20.05
CA ARG A 9 -14.49 19.22 -18.93
C ARG A 9 -15.84 18.68 -19.38
N CYS A 10 -16.24 17.53 -18.83
CA CYS A 10 -17.60 17.05 -19.00
C CYS A 10 -18.55 18.13 -18.51
N SER A 11 -19.54 18.47 -19.33
CA SER A 11 -20.61 19.37 -18.91
C SER A 11 -21.32 18.76 -17.68
N PRO A 12 -21.62 19.53 -16.64
CA PRO A 12 -22.33 19.03 -15.47
C PRO A 12 -23.74 18.50 -15.76
N THR A 13 -24.21 18.60 -17.01
CA THR A 13 -25.50 18.11 -17.48
C THR A 13 -25.44 16.74 -18.13
N ASP A 14 -24.23 16.18 -18.35
CA ASP A 14 -24.10 14.88 -19.03
C ASP A 14 -24.42 13.74 -18.06
N LYS A 15 -25.60 13.14 -18.22
CA LYS A 15 -25.98 11.94 -17.49
C LYS A 15 -25.32 10.71 -18.09
N ILE A 16 -24.80 9.83 -17.21
CA ILE A 16 -24.27 8.55 -17.62
C ILE A 16 -25.42 7.62 -18.04
N SER A 17 -25.41 7.15 -19.29
CA SER A 17 -26.44 6.26 -19.79
C SER A 17 -26.39 4.89 -19.11
N ILE A 18 -27.53 4.45 -18.56
CA ILE A 18 -27.70 3.14 -17.96
C ILE A 18 -28.35 2.23 -19.01
N HIS A 19 -27.67 1.15 -19.36
CA HIS A 19 -28.18 0.18 -20.31
C HIS A 19 -28.78 -1.03 -19.60
N THR A 20 -29.80 -1.65 -20.20
CA THR A 20 -30.44 -2.87 -19.67
C THR A 20 -29.44 -4.04 -19.60
N SER A 21 -28.45 -4.05 -20.48
CA SER A 21 -27.36 -5.04 -20.54
C SER A 21 -26.27 -4.83 -19.50
N ASP A 22 -26.25 -3.69 -18.78
CA ASP A 22 -25.22 -3.47 -17.75
C ASP A 22 -25.38 -4.48 -16.62
N PRO A 23 -24.28 -5.07 -16.12
CA PRO A 23 -24.33 -5.86 -14.89
C PRO A 23 -24.86 -5.05 -13.71
N TYR A 24 -25.50 -5.72 -12.75
CA TYR A 24 -26.13 -5.05 -11.59
C TYR A 24 -25.22 -4.04 -10.86
N VAL A 25 -23.96 -4.44 -10.65
CA VAL A 25 -22.95 -3.56 -10.00
C VAL A 25 -22.67 -2.31 -10.81
N ILE A 26 -22.63 -2.42 -12.15
CA ILE A 26 -22.40 -1.29 -13.04
C ILE A 26 -23.61 -0.38 -13.09
N LYS A 27 -24.84 -0.92 -13.05
CA LYS A 27 -26.07 -0.12 -12.94
C LYS A 27 -26.04 0.73 -11.68
N ASN A 28 -25.78 0.13 -10.52
CA ASN A 28 -25.71 0.83 -9.24
C ASN A 28 -24.64 1.93 -9.24
N LEU A 29 -23.45 1.65 -9.80
CA LEU A 29 -22.39 2.66 -9.92
C LEU A 29 -22.82 3.85 -10.80
N LYS A 30 -23.47 3.58 -11.93
CA LYS A 30 -23.98 4.63 -12.83
C LYS A 30 -25.12 5.44 -12.20
N GLU A 31 -26.01 4.81 -11.43
CA GLU A 31 -27.06 5.47 -10.66
C GLU A 31 -26.48 6.38 -9.59
N LEU A 32 -25.51 5.89 -8.82
CA LEU A 32 -24.81 6.68 -7.80
C LEU A 32 -24.08 7.87 -8.42
N ALA A 33 -23.38 7.66 -9.53
CA ALA A 33 -22.68 8.71 -10.25
C ALA A 33 -23.66 9.76 -10.80
N ASN A 34 -24.80 9.36 -11.36
CA ASN A 34 -25.84 10.27 -11.82
C ASN A 34 -26.46 11.05 -10.65
N THR A 35 -26.62 10.43 -9.49
CA THR A 35 -27.11 11.12 -8.28
C THR A 35 -26.13 12.20 -7.83
N LEU A 36 -24.83 11.90 -7.84
CA LEU A 36 -23.77 12.87 -7.52
C LEU A 36 -23.73 14.01 -8.54
N LEU A 37 -23.87 13.72 -9.84
CA LEU A 37 -23.91 14.73 -10.89
C LEU A 37 -25.15 15.64 -10.79
N ASN A 38 -26.32 15.08 -10.44
CA ASN A 38 -27.55 15.85 -10.28
C ASN A 38 -27.55 16.73 -9.02
N ASN A 39 -26.89 16.29 -7.94
CA ASN A 39 -26.81 17.07 -6.69
C ASN A 39 -25.75 18.18 -6.75
N SER A 40 -24.96 18.26 -7.82
CA SER A 40 -23.84 19.19 -7.97
C SER A 40 -24.26 20.63 -8.37
N THR A 41 -25.56 20.97 -8.39
CA THR A 41 -26.01 22.31 -8.81
C THR A 41 -25.63 23.43 -7.86
N ASN A 42 -25.19 23.14 -6.63
CA ASN A 42 -24.84 24.20 -5.67
C ASN A 42 -23.44 24.18 -5.08
N GLU A 43 -22.69 23.04 -5.15
CA GLU A 43 -21.27 23.03 -4.76
C GLU A 43 -20.50 22.00 -5.57
N LYS A 44 -19.57 22.48 -6.39
CA LYS A 44 -18.68 21.65 -7.22
C LYS A 44 -17.60 20.96 -6.38
N LEU A 45 -17.98 20.06 -5.49
CA LEU A 45 -17.03 19.20 -4.77
C LEU A 45 -17.04 17.80 -5.41
N ALA A 46 -16.27 17.65 -6.49
CA ALA A 46 -15.93 16.30 -6.96
C ALA A 46 -14.81 15.76 -6.05
N TRP A 47 -15.15 14.77 -5.23
CA TRP A 47 -14.17 14.05 -4.43
C TRP A 47 -13.49 13.00 -5.29
N ARG A 48 -12.19 13.15 -5.50
CA ARG A 48 -11.36 12.09 -6.07
C ARG A 48 -10.57 11.48 -4.92
N MET A 49 -10.84 10.22 -4.62
CA MET A 49 -10.07 9.47 -3.65
C MET A 49 -9.01 8.65 -4.39
N ASP A 50 -7.76 8.83 -4.02
CA ASP A 50 -6.71 7.89 -4.37
C ASP A 50 -6.74 6.75 -3.35
N TYR A 51 -7.20 5.59 -3.78
CA TYR A 51 -7.35 4.43 -2.89
C TYR A 51 -6.00 3.86 -2.44
N ALA A 52 -4.92 4.04 -3.21
CA ALA A 52 -3.60 3.60 -2.81
C ALA A 52 -3.07 4.48 -1.68
N GLU A 53 -3.17 5.81 -1.82
CA GLU A 53 -2.81 6.75 -0.77
C GLU A 53 -3.69 6.55 0.48
N PHE A 54 -5.01 6.38 0.30
CA PHE A 54 -5.92 6.10 1.42
C PHE A 54 -5.51 4.84 2.17
N PHE A 55 -5.18 3.75 1.47
CA PHE A 55 -4.78 2.49 2.08
C PHE A 55 -3.45 2.63 2.85
N GLU A 56 -2.47 3.30 2.27
CA GLU A 56 -1.21 3.62 2.94
C GLU A 56 -1.44 4.40 4.24
N ARG A 57 -2.26 5.47 4.21
CA ARG A 57 -2.64 6.25 5.40
C ARG A 57 -3.38 5.41 6.45
N TYR A 58 -4.24 4.49 6.00
CA TYR A 58 -4.92 3.58 6.90
C TYR A 58 -3.93 2.64 7.60
N VAL A 59 -2.96 2.08 6.89
CA VAL A 59 -1.89 1.25 7.46
C VAL A 59 -1.03 2.05 8.45
N GLN A 60 -0.63 3.28 8.10
CA GLN A 60 0.09 4.19 9.00
C GLN A 60 -0.69 4.44 10.29
N TYR A 61 -1.99 4.70 10.21
CA TYR A 61 -2.85 4.87 11.37
C TYR A 61 -2.87 3.62 12.28
N LEU A 62 -2.99 2.42 11.71
CA LEU A 62 -2.98 1.17 12.48
C LEU A 62 -1.64 0.96 13.19
N LEU A 63 -0.54 1.21 12.50
CA LEU A 63 0.82 0.97 13.00
C LEU A 63 1.26 2.01 14.03
N CYS A 64 0.72 3.22 14.00
CA CYS A 64 1.02 4.25 14.99
C CYS A 64 0.74 3.77 16.41
N ASP A 65 -0.40 3.12 16.65
CA ASP A 65 -0.75 2.59 17.97
C ASP A 65 0.09 1.37 18.35
N VAL A 66 0.41 0.52 17.37
CA VAL A 66 1.28 -0.65 17.56
C VAL A 66 2.69 -0.18 17.95
N SER A 67 3.25 0.81 17.25
CA SER A 67 4.57 1.36 17.52
C SER A 67 4.66 1.96 18.93
N LYS A 68 3.63 2.70 19.36
CA LYS A 68 3.55 3.25 20.72
C LYS A 68 3.54 2.14 21.77
N LYS A 69 2.74 1.09 21.59
CA LYS A 69 2.70 -0.07 22.53
C LYS A 69 4.04 -0.79 22.62
N LYS A 70 4.83 -0.80 21.54
CA LYS A 70 6.17 -1.40 21.49
C LYS A 70 7.29 -0.48 21.97
N GLU A 71 6.97 0.78 22.33
CA GLU A 71 7.96 1.83 22.63
C GLU A 71 8.97 2.00 21.49
N ALA A 72 8.48 1.88 20.26
CA ALA A 72 9.24 2.00 19.03
C ALA A 72 8.96 3.33 18.33
N ARG A 73 9.94 3.82 17.60
CA ARG A 73 9.80 5.02 16.77
C ARG A 73 9.25 4.63 15.40
N GLU A 74 8.11 5.18 15.04
CA GLU A 74 7.56 5.11 13.69
C GLU A 74 7.96 6.33 12.87
N VAL A 75 8.31 6.11 11.60
CA VAL A 75 8.60 7.17 10.63
C VAL A 75 7.85 6.82 9.34
N ASN A 76 6.95 7.69 8.94
CA ASN A 76 6.15 7.56 7.73
C ASN A 76 6.82 8.32 6.58
N ASN A 77 6.88 7.71 5.41
CA ASN A 77 7.41 8.27 4.16
C ASN A 77 8.81 8.92 4.36
N PRO A 78 9.79 8.21 4.99
CA PRO A 78 11.12 8.77 5.18
C PRO A 78 11.87 8.87 3.84
N HIS A 79 12.52 10.01 3.61
CA HIS A 79 13.30 10.23 2.40
C HIS A 79 14.76 9.78 2.59
N TYR A 80 15.18 8.76 1.84
CA TYR A 80 16.57 8.33 1.75
C TYR A 80 17.21 8.99 0.54
N GLY A 81 17.96 10.08 0.77
CA GLY A 81 18.57 10.88 -0.28
C GLY A 81 19.54 10.09 -1.16
N ILE A 82 19.45 10.30 -2.47
CA ILE A 82 20.36 9.75 -3.47
C ILE A 82 21.33 10.84 -3.90
N SER A 83 22.63 10.64 -3.63
CA SER A 83 23.70 11.55 -4.06
C SER A 83 24.37 11.02 -5.32
N MET A 84 24.44 11.84 -6.35
CA MET A 84 25.08 11.49 -7.61
C MET A 84 25.82 12.71 -8.19
N LYS A 85 27.09 12.54 -8.56
CA LYS A 85 27.85 13.52 -9.31
C LYS A 85 27.40 13.45 -10.78
N ASN A 86 27.06 14.56 -11.41
CA ASN A 86 26.56 14.61 -12.80
C ASN A 86 25.23 13.84 -12.98
N ARG A 87 24.22 14.22 -12.25
CA ARG A 87 22.94 13.55 -12.19
C ARG A 87 22.08 13.80 -13.45
N PRO A 88 21.62 12.74 -14.16
CA PRO A 88 20.63 12.86 -15.21
C PRO A 88 19.26 13.29 -14.65
N SER A 89 18.50 14.06 -15.43
CA SER A 89 17.19 14.60 -15.01
C SER A 89 16.11 13.53 -14.71
N TRP A 90 16.27 12.33 -15.23
CA TRP A 90 15.34 11.20 -15.03
C TRP A 90 15.62 10.37 -13.78
N THR A 91 16.71 10.63 -13.02
CA THR A 91 17.01 9.89 -11.80
C THR A 91 16.20 10.37 -10.61
N LEU A 92 15.97 9.47 -9.65
CA LEU A 92 15.26 9.79 -8.42
C LEU A 92 16.13 10.63 -7.48
N ASN A 93 15.51 11.53 -6.72
CA ASN A 93 16.16 12.34 -5.68
C ASN A 93 16.36 11.56 -4.38
N TYR A 94 15.44 10.66 -4.09
CA TYR A 94 15.39 9.86 -2.88
C TYR A 94 14.62 8.58 -3.12
N LEU A 95 14.78 7.62 -2.21
CA LEU A 95 13.89 6.48 -2.04
C LEU A 95 12.98 6.76 -0.84
N GLU A 96 11.73 6.31 -0.92
CA GLU A 96 10.71 6.63 0.07
C GLU A 96 9.93 5.35 0.43
N PRO A 97 10.37 4.59 1.46
CA PRO A 97 9.56 3.53 2.05
C PRO A 97 8.32 4.10 2.71
N ASP A 98 7.20 3.38 2.67
CA ASP A 98 5.94 3.86 3.25
C ASP A 98 6.04 4.04 4.76
N ILE A 99 6.56 3.02 5.49
CA ILE A 99 6.65 3.05 6.94
C ILE A 99 7.91 2.33 7.43
N ILE A 100 8.60 2.95 8.39
CA ILE A 100 9.69 2.32 9.12
C ILE A 100 9.38 2.40 10.61
N ILE A 101 9.46 1.25 11.30
CA ILE A 101 9.35 1.16 12.75
C ILE A 101 10.70 0.72 13.29
N GLN A 102 11.27 1.52 14.19
CA GLN A 102 12.61 1.30 14.74
C GLN A 102 12.59 1.23 16.26
N LYS A 103 13.23 0.22 16.83
CA LYS A 103 13.51 0.11 18.25
C LYS A 103 14.96 -0.35 18.46
N LYS A 104 15.76 0.44 19.15
CA LYS A 104 17.21 0.18 19.34
C LYS A 104 17.91 -0.06 17.98
N ASN A 105 18.48 -1.25 17.78
CA ASN A 105 19.18 -1.67 16.55
C ASN A 105 18.33 -2.58 15.64
N GLU A 106 17.04 -2.65 15.89
CA GLU A 106 16.10 -3.43 15.10
C GLU A 106 15.18 -2.54 14.30
N GLN A 107 14.80 -2.99 13.12
CA GLN A 107 13.95 -2.26 12.20
C GLN A 107 12.92 -3.17 11.57
N VAL A 108 11.71 -2.66 11.48
CA VAL A 108 10.62 -3.21 10.68
C VAL A 108 10.35 -2.26 9.53
N VAL A 109 10.44 -2.76 8.31
CA VAL A 109 10.06 -2.01 7.09
C VAL A 109 8.71 -2.52 6.64
N VAL A 110 7.76 -1.63 6.49
CA VAL A 110 6.40 -1.96 6.04
C VAL A 110 6.10 -1.20 4.76
N ASP A 111 5.57 -1.91 3.78
CA ASP A 111 5.19 -1.39 2.49
C ASP A 111 3.72 -1.77 2.21
N ALA A 112 2.87 -0.77 2.05
CA ALA A 112 1.42 -0.92 1.91
C ALA A 112 1.02 -0.91 0.43
N LYS A 113 0.43 -1.98 -0.06
CA LYS A 113 0.07 -2.13 -1.47
C LYS A 113 -1.42 -2.32 -1.67
N TYR A 114 -2.10 -1.32 -2.24
CA TYR A 114 -3.50 -1.45 -2.62
C TYR A 114 -3.65 -2.28 -3.89
N LYS A 115 -3.52 -3.60 -3.73
CA LYS A 115 -3.59 -4.59 -4.81
C LYS A 115 -4.41 -5.80 -4.38
N SER A 116 -5.00 -6.50 -5.34
CA SER A 116 -5.87 -7.67 -5.10
C SER A 116 -5.09 -9.01 -5.00
N HIS A 117 -3.80 -8.99 -4.66
CA HIS A 117 -2.94 -10.18 -4.66
C HIS A 117 -3.52 -11.31 -3.82
N LEU A 118 -3.96 -11.04 -2.59
CA LEU A 118 -4.51 -12.05 -1.70
C LEU A 118 -5.87 -12.60 -2.16
N PHE A 119 -6.65 -11.83 -2.90
CA PHE A 119 -7.90 -12.30 -3.51
C PHE A 119 -7.67 -13.26 -4.68
N ASN A 120 -6.46 -13.23 -5.28
CA ASN A 120 -6.05 -14.06 -6.40
C ASN A 120 -5.14 -15.22 -5.96
N TRP A 121 -5.30 -15.74 -4.76
CA TRP A 121 -4.42 -16.74 -4.14
C TRP A 121 -4.10 -17.95 -5.02
N ASN A 122 -5.09 -18.43 -5.77
CA ASN A 122 -4.94 -19.59 -6.64
C ASN A 122 -4.60 -19.23 -8.11
N ASN A 123 -4.34 -17.96 -8.39
CA ASN A 123 -3.99 -17.49 -9.73
C ASN A 123 -2.46 -17.45 -9.88
N ASP A 124 -1.91 -18.22 -10.82
CA ASP A 124 -0.48 -18.32 -11.08
C ASP A 124 -0.02 -17.56 -12.33
N SER A 125 -0.81 -16.58 -12.78
CA SER A 125 -0.48 -15.78 -13.98
C SER A 125 0.89 -15.09 -13.82
N GLU A 126 1.63 -15.01 -14.91
CA GLU A 126 2.95 -14.34 -14.93
C GLU A 126 2.83 -12.85 -14.63
N GLU A 127 1.72 -12.21 -14.95
CA GLU A 127 1.46 -10.83 -14.60
C GLU A 127 1.41 -10.63 -13.08
N LEU A 128 0.66 -11.50 -12.37
CA LEU A 128 0.57 -11.46 -10.91
C LEU A 128 1.93 -11.72 -10.25
N LYS A 129 2.67 -12.72 -10.74
CA LYS A 129 4.02 -13.03 -10.26
C LYS A 129 4.99 -11.86 -10.48
N ASN A 130 4.91 -11.19 -11.63
CA ASN A 130 5.74 -10.04 -11.92
C ASN A 130 5.41 -8.85 -11.02
N THR A 131 4.15 -8.53 -10.82
CA THR A 131 3.76 -7.44 -9.92
C THR A 131 4.18 -7.72 -8.47
N PHE A 132 4.01 -8.95 -7.99
CA PHE A 132 4.49 -9.36 -6.68
C PHE A 132 6.03 -9.31 -6.56
N ARG A 133 6.74 -9.71 -7.60
CA ARG A 133 8.21 -9.61 -7.65
C ARG A 133 8.69 -8.16 -7.49
N TYR A 134 8.02 -7.19 -8.13
CA TYR A 134 8.35 -5.77 -7.95
C TYR A 134 8.13 -5.31 -6.51
N ASP A 135 7.02 -5.67 -5.90
CA ASP A 135 6.74 -5.32 -4.51
C ASP A 135 7.79 -5.89 -3.57
N LEU A 136 8.15 -7.16 -3.76
CA LEU A 136 9.17 -7.84 -2.96
C LEU A 136 10.56 -7.21 -3.14
N HIS A 137 10.97 -6.91 -4.38
CA HIS A 137 12.26 -6.26 -4.65
C HIS A 137 12.32 -4.88 -4.01
N GLN A 138 11.26 -4.08 -4.10
CA GLN A 138 11.17 -2.76 -3.48
C GLN A 138 11.31 -2.84 -1.96
N LEU A 139 10.55 -3.74 -1.32
CA LEU A 139 10.62 -3.96 0.12
C LEU A 139 12.02 -4.39 0.57
N LEU A 140 12.64 -5.37 -0.11
CA LEU A 140 13.99 -5.84 0.22
C LEU A 140 15.06 -4.78 0.00
N ALA A 141 14.93 -3.95 -1.04
CA ALA A 141 15.80 -2.80 -1.26
C ALA A 141 15.72 -1.83 -0.08
N TYR A 142 14.53 -1.48 0.39
CA TYR A 142 14.34 -0.62 1.55
C TYR A 142 14.95 -1.23 2.84
N CYS A 143 14.81 -2.53 3.02
CA CYS A 143 15.47 -3.23 4.12
C CYS A 143 17.00 -3.12 4.09
N SER A 144 17.61 -2.97 2.92
CA SER A 144 19.06 -2.88 2.78
C SER A 144 19.64 -1.51 3.13
N LEU A 145 18.82 -0.44 3.13
CA LEU A 145 19.27 0.95 3.26
C LEU A 145 19.85 1.31 4.64
N ASN A 146 19.43 0.62 5.68
CA ASN A 146 19.90 0.86 7.04
C ASN A 146 20.80 -0.28 7.51
N GLY A 147 21.98 0.02 8.01
CA GLY A 147 22.96 -0.95 8.53
C GLY A 147 22.51 -1.74 9.78
N MET A 148 21.23 -1.90 10.02
CA MET A 148 20.65 -2.59 11.20
C MET A 148 20.90 -4.09 11.11
N ASN A 149 21.20 -4.69 12.28
CA ASN A 149 21.54 -6.11 12.38
C ASN A 149 20.33 -7.03 12.21
N LYS A 150 19.13 -6.55 12.52
CA LYS A 150 17.92 -7.34 12.48
C LYS A 150 16.79 -6.56 11.80
N LYS A 151 16.24 -7.16 10.77
CA LYS A 151 15.23 -6.52 9.90
C LYS A 151 14.06 -7.46 9.70
N GLN A 152 12.87 -6.94 9.92
CA GLN A 152 11.62 -7.57 9.54
C GLN A 152 11.02 -6.81 8.35
N ALA A 153 10.62 -7.52 7.32
CA ALA A 153 10.03 -6.95 6.11
C ALA A 153 8.57 -7.35 6.02
N ILE A 154 7.67 -6.39 5.82
CA ILE A 154 6.22 -6.63 5.81
C ILE A 154 5.59 -6.00 4.58
N LEU A 155 4.88 -6.81 3.77
CA LEU A 155 3.96 -6.36 2.73
C LEU A 155 2.54 -6.41 3.29
N ILE A 156 1.80 -5.32 3.21
CA ILE A 156 0.40 -5.27 3.65
C ILE A 156 -0.51 -5.03 2.45
N TYR A 157 -1.53 -5.88 2.30
CA TYR A 157 -2.53 -5.83 1.24
C TYR A 157 -3.94 -5.72 1.82
N PRO A 158 -4.91 -5.11 1.13
CA PRO A 158 -6.31 -5.22 1.50
C PRO A 158 -6.80 -6.66 1.31
N PHE A 159 -7.55 -7.14 2.29
CA PHE A 159 -8.19 -8.46 2.22
C PHE A 159 -9.46 -8.47 3.07
N LYS A 160 -10.30 -9.50 2.89
CA LYS A 160 -11.56 -9.64 3.65
C LYS A 160 -11.33 -9.92 5.14
N ASP A 161 -10.25 -10.64 5.47
CA ASP A 161 -9.90 -11.07 6.82
C ASP A 161 -8.42 -10.78 7.10
N PHE A 162 -8.05 -10.71 8.40
CA PHE A 162 -6.65 -10.67 8.76
C PHE A 162 -6.00 -12.02 8.43
N THR A 163 -4.97 -11.99 7.59
CA THR A 163 -4.12 -13.14 7.28
C THR A 163 -2.65 -12.76 7.43
N CYS A 164 -1.83 -13.71 7.80
CA CYS A 164 -0.39 -13.53 7.91
C CYS A 164 0.33 -14.75 7.32
N HIS A 165 1.09 -14.52 6.27
CA HIS A 165 1.90 -15.54 5.61
C HIS A 165 3.36 -15.15 5.72
N GLN A 166 4.17 -16.04 6.29
CA GLN A 166 5.61 -15.84 6.40
C GLN A 166 6.33 -16.55 5.25
N MET A 167 7.27 -15.86 4.65
CA MET A 167 8.19 -16.43 3.65
C MET A 167 9.64 -16.10 4.01
N THR A 168 10.57 -16.93 3.56
CA THR A 168 12.00 -16.69 3.71
C THR A 168 12.63 -16.60 2.33
N VAL A 169 13.30 -15.49 2.06
CA VAL A 169 14.09 -15.29 0.84
C VAL A 169 15.52 -15.70 1.15
N ASN A 170 15.92 -16.89 0.68
CA ASN A 170 17.23 -17.44 0.95
C ASN A 170 18.26 -16.96 -0.08
N SER A 171 19.43 -16.58 0.41
CA SER A 171 20.59 -16.32 -0.47
C SER A 171 21.34 -17.64 -0.71
N PRO A 172 21.75 -17.94 -1.95
CA PRO A 172 22.63 -19.08 -2.21
C PRO A 172 24.06 -18.85 -1.71
N LEU A 173 24.40 -17.62 -1.33
CA LEU A 173 25.76 -17.22 -0.94
C LEU A 173 25.94 -17.08 0.58
N THR A 174 24.85 -17.05 1.34
CA THR A 174 24.87 -16.86 2.80
C THR A 174 23.89 -17.82 3.48
N THR A 175 24.17 -18.15 4.74
CA THR A 175 23.27 -18.98 5.57
C THR A 175 22.06 -18.20 6.12
N THR A 176 22.03 -16.89 5.93
CA THR A 176 20.98 -16.00 6.45
C THR A 176 20.03 -15.59 5.34
N GLY A 177 18.73 -15.87 5.52
CA GLY A 177 17.67 -15.39 4.64
C GLY A 177 16.97 -14.15 5.20
N ALA A 178 16.31 -13.39 4.33
CA ALA A 178 15.42 -12.32 4.74
C ALA A 178 14.04 -12.91 5.06
N GLN A 179 13.51 -12.60 6.25
CA GLN A 179 12.13 -12.94 6.60
C GLN A 179 11.18 -11.87 6.11
N VAL A 180 10.18 -12.27 5.35
CA VAL A 180 9.15 -11.39 4.81
C VAL A 180 7.79 -11.89 5.25
N PHE A 181 6.96 -10.98 5.76
CA PHE A 181 5.57 -11.25 6.11
C PHE A 181 4.67 -10.62 5.06
N MET A 182 3.74 -11.39 4.54
CA MET A 182 2.66 -10.92 3.69
C MET A 182 1.37 -10.93 4.49
N ILE A 183 0.81 -9.76 4.76
CA ILE A 183 -0.34 -9.57 5.64
C ILE A 183 -1.52 -9.05 4.84
N GLY A 184 -2.67 -9.69 5.02
CA GLY A 184 -3.95 -9.19 4.57
C GLY A 184 -4.69 -8.51 5.70
N ILE A 185 -5.29 -7.34 5.45
CA ILE A 185 -6.09 -6.62 6.44
C ILE A 185 -7.45 -6.18 5.89
N PRO A 186 -8.53 -6.31 6.69
CA PRO A 186 -9.83 -5.78 6.32
C PRO A 186 -9.90 -4.26 6.47
N LEU A 187 -10.71 -3.62 5.61
CA LEU A 187 -10.95 -2.18 5.63
C LEU A 187 -12.23 -1.80 6.42
N GLU A 188 -12.63 -2.63 7.36
CA GLU A 188 -13.84 -2.46 8.13
C GLU A 188 -13.57 -1.74 9.46
N LYS A 189 -14.33 -0.66 9.72
CA LYS A 189 -14.18 0.17 10.93
C LYS A 189 -14.32 -0.62 12.23
N ASN A 190 -15.23 -1.56 12.30
CA ASN A 190 -15.51 -2.39 13.48
C ASN A 190 -14.41 -3.43 13.77
N ARG A 191 -13.49 -3.66 12.84
CA ARG A 191 -12.38 -4.60 12.98
C ARG A 191 -11.03 -3.96 13.26
N ILE A 192 -10.97 -2.63 13.41
CA ILE A 192 -9.72 -1.89 13.62
C ILE A 192 -8.94 -2.41 14.83
N GLU A 193 -9.58 -2.59 15.98
CA GLU A 193 -8.88 -3.03 17.19
C GLU A 193 -8.42 -4.49 17.11
N GLU A 194 -9.17 -5.35 16.43
CA GLU A 194 -8.73 -6.71 16.11
C GLU A 194 -7.46 -6.69 15.26
N VAL A 195 -7.45 -5.87 14.19
CA VAL A 195 -6.29 -5.76 13.28
C VAL A 195 -5.07 -5.22 14.02
N LYS A 196 -5.23 -4.17 14.84
CA LYS A 196 -4.13 -3.61 15.66
C LYS A 196 -3.55 -4.66 16.62
N SER A 197 -4.40 -5.46 17.27
CA SER A 197 -3.95 -6.53 18.15
C SER A 197 -3.11 -7.55 17.40
N LYS A 198 -3.60 -8.03 16.25
CA LYS A 198 -2.89 -9.01 15.43
C LYS A 198 -1.59 -8.47 14.83
N LEU A 199 -1.56 -7.21 14.39
CA LEU A 199 -0.33 -6.55 13.94
C LEU A 199 0.69 -6.43 15.09
N ASN A 200 0.23 -6.15 16.31
CA ASN A 200 1.08 -6.12 17.49
C ASN A 200 1.74 -7.46 17.78
N ASP A 201 1.06 -8.59 17.49
CA ASP A 201 1.62 -9.92 17.68
C ASP A 201 2.63 -10.29 16.59
N VAL A 202 2.44 -9.82 15.36
CA VAL A 202 3.35 -10.09 14.23
C VAL A 202 4.62 -9.23 14.31
N ILE A 203 4.50 -7.95 14.68
CA ILE A 203 5.62 -7.05 14.82
C ILE A 203 6.32 -7.30 16.16
N TYR A 204 7.54 -7.80 16.12
CA TYR A 204 8.31 -8.08 17.32
C TYR A 204 9.71 -7.47 17.28
N PHE A 205 10.20 -7.08 18.44
CA PHE A 205 11.57 -6.67 18.68
C PHE A 205 12.13 -7.57 19.79
N ASN A 206 13.43 -7.88 19.71
CA ASN A 206 14.07 -8.57 20.82
C ASN A 206 14.53 -7.51 21.83
N ASP A 207 14.23 -7.72 23.09
CA ASP A 207 14.61 -6.86 24.21
C ASP A 207 16.11 -6.91 24.53
#